data_f8f0087cb57db8c13b7ba7a31999dac8
#
_entry.id   f8f0087cb57db8c13b7ba7a31999dac8
#
_cell.length_a   1.000
_cell.length_b   1.000
_cell.length_c   1.000
_cell.angle_alpha   90.00
_cell.angle_beta   90.00
_cell.angle_gamma   90.00
#
_symmetry.space_group_name_H-M   'P 1'
#
loop_
_entity.id
_entity.type
_entity.pdbx_description
1 polymer ?
#
loop_
_entity_poly.entity_id
_entity_poly.type
_entity_poly.pdbx_seq_one_letter_code
_entity_poly.pdbx_strand_id
1 'polypeptide(L)'
;TDPDIASKTYIEPLTPEIVSQIILREKPDAILPTMGGQTALNLAVKLSESDFLKQNNIELIGADLRAINKAEDRKLFKESMEKINVNVCPSGIASNLDEAMEVSKKISSYPLIIRPAFTLGGVGGGIAFNLEEFVELCKSGLEESPSNQILIEKSLIGWKEFELEVMRDTADNVVIVCSIENLDPMGVHTGDSITVAPAQTLTDKEYQR
;
A
#
# COMPACT_ATOMS: atom_id res chain seq x y z
N THR A 1 17.13 10.71 11.93
CA THR A 1 17.68 11.97 12.50
C THR A 1 18.69 11.74 13.61
N ASP A 2 19.00 10.51 13.94
CA ASP A 2 20.03 10.17 14.91
C ASP A 2 21.41 10.52 14.35
N PRO A 3 22.19 11.42 15.00
CA PRO A 3 23.51 11.84 14.51
C PRO A 3 24.54 10.71 14.48
N ASP A 4 24.31 9.62 15.27
CA ASP A 4 25.20 8.45 15.28
C ASP A 4 24.96 7.50 14.11
N ILE A 5 23.81 7.62 13.40
CA ILE A 5 23.46 6.78 12.26
C ILE A 5 23.69 7.52 10.93
N ALA A 6 23.25 8.78 10.85
CA ALA A 6 23.33 9.55 9.62
C ALA A 6 24.55 10.48 9.61
N SER A 7 25.41 10.40 8.58
CA SER A 7 26.51 11.32 8.36
C SER A 7 26.05 12.79 8.23
N LYS A 8 24.85 12.99 7.68
CA LYS A 8 24.18 14.30 7.58
C LYS A 8 22.67 14.13 7.67
N THR A 9 22.04 15.05 8.38
CA THR A 9 20.58 15.13 8.52
C THR A 9 20.09 16.47 8.01
N TYR A 10 19.02 16.42 7.20
CA TYR A 10 18.32 17.59 6.68
C TYR A 10 16.91 17.61 7.25
N ILE A 11 16.52 18.73 7.84
CA ILE A 11 15.15 18.95 8.34
C ILE A 11 14.55 20.03 7.45
N GLU A 12 14.02 19.59 6.30
CA GLU A 12 13.53 20.44 5.23
C GLU A 12 12.20 19.89 4.70
N PRO A 13 11.39 20.70 4.02
CA PRO A 13 10.20 20.22 3.34
C PRO A 13 10.52 19.12 2.33
N LEU A 14 9.79 18.02 2.38
CA LEU A 14 9.96 16.89 1.47
C LEU A 14 9.28 17.17 0.11
N THR A 15 9.83 18.12 -0.64
CA THR A 15 9.40 18.44 -2.00
C THR A 15 10.45 18.01 -3.02
N PRO A 16 10.06 17.73 -4.29
CA PRO A 16 11.03 17.37 -5.33
C PRO A 16 12.14 18.40 -5.50
N GLU A 17 11.81 19.69 -5.39
CA GLU A 17 12.74 20.79 -5.59
C GLU A 17 13.83 20.82 -4.51
N ILE A 18 13.42 20.71 -3.24
CA ILE A 18 14.36 20.75 -2.11
C ILE A 18 15.21 19.48 -2.08
N VAL A 19 14.58 18.32 -2.27
CA VAL A 19 15.33 17.06 -2.28
C VAL A 19 16.29 16.99 -3.45
N SER A 20 15.93 17.51 -4.63
CA SER A 20 16.85 17.63 -5.76
C SER A 20 18.08 18.51 -5.43
N GLN A 21 17.89 19.61 -4.71
CA GLN A 21 19.01 20.47 -4.28
C GLN A 21 19.95 19.75 -3.31
N ILE A 22 19.38 18.97 -2.36
CA ILE A 22 20.18 18.17 -1.42
C ILE A 22 20.95 17.09 -2.18
N ILE A 23 20.33 16.41 -3.13
CA ILE A 23 20.95 15.39 -3.97
C ILE A 23 22.13 15.99 -4.77
N LEU A 24 21.93 17.13 -5.41
CA LEU A 24 23.00 17.81 -6.17
C LEU A 24 24.17 18.25 -5.28
N ARG A 25 23.89 18.60 -4.02
CA ARG A 25 24.90 18.99 -3.04
C ARG A 25 25.67 17.79 -2.50
N GLU A 26 24.96 16.73 -2.09
CA GLU A 26 25.55 15.58 -1.40
C GLU A 26 26.03 14.50 -2.37
N LYS A 27 25.50 14.46 -3.59
CA LYS A 27 25.83 13.51 -4.67
C LYS A 27 25.81 12.06 -4.22
N PRO A 28 24.68 11.58 -3.68
CA PRO A 28 24.56 10.17 -3.30
C PRO A 28 24.57 9.29 -4.55
N ASP A 29 25.02 8.06 -4.39
CA ASP A 29 24.95 7.04 -5.45
C ASP A 29 23.54 6.45 -5.58
N ALA A 30 22.78 6.43 -4.47
CA ALA A 30 21.46 5.81 -4.42
C ALA A 30 20.51 6.50 -3.43
N ILE A 31 19.20 6.21 -3.59
CA ILE A 31 18.13 6.62 -2.69
C ILE A 31 17.38 5.39 -2.24
N LEU A 32 17.09 5.29 -0.94
CA LEU A 32 16.26 4.26 -0.33
C LEU A 32 14.90 4.85 0.12
N PRO A 33 13.88 4.89 -0.74
CA PRO A 33 12.60 5.50 -0.41
C PRO A 33 11.73 4.65 0.52
N THR A 34 11.93 3.33 0.54
CA THR A 34 11.11 2.38 1.29
C THR A 34 11.15 2.57 2.81
N MET A 35 12.17 3.26 3.34
CA MET A 35 12.30 3.59 4.77
C MET A 35 11.58 4.86 5.19
N GLY A 36 10.97 5.61 4.26
CA GLY A 36 10.35 6.90 4.53
C GLY A 36 8.82 6.92 4.37
N GLY A 37 8.18 5.75 4.28
CA GLY A 37 6.74 5.59 4.09
C GLY A 37 6.23 6.18 2.77
N GLN A 38 4.92 6.40 2.68
CA GLN A 38 4.24 6.85 1.45
C GLN A 38 4.78 8.18 0.91
N THR A 39 5.16 9.10 1.80
CA THR A 39 5.72 10.40 1.39
C THR A 39 7.02 10.24 0.60
N ALA A 40 7.91 9.36 1.06
CA ALA A 40 9.18 9.10 0.38
C ALA A 40 8.98 8.33 -0.93
N LEU A 41 8.05 7.36 -0.96
CA LEU A 41 7.70 6.64 -2.19
C LEU A 41 7.13 7.59 -3.26
N ASN A 42 6.18 8.44 -2.91
CA ASN A 42 5.60 9.43 -3.81
C ASN A 42 6.66 10.42 -4.34
N LEU A 43 7.60 10.82 -3.48
CA LEU A 43 8.70 11.70 -3.87
C LEU A 43 9.66 11.01 -4.84
N ALA A 44 10.02 9.74 -4.59
CA ALA A 44 10.86 8.95 -5.46
C ALA A 44 10.24 8.77 -6.85
N VAL A 45 8.92 8.52 -6.91
CA VAL A 45 8.17 8.46 -8.17
C VAL A 45 8.32 9.77 -8.96
N LYS A 46 8.03 10.92 -8.33
CA LYS A 46 8.13 12.24 -8.97
C LYS A 46 9.55 12.55 -9.47
N LEU A 47 10.57 12.23 -8.69
CA LEU A 47 11.98 12.42 -9.08
C LEU A 47 12.38 11.51 -10.25
N SER A 48 11.84 10.29 -10.31
CA SER A 48 12.09 9.35 -11.40
C SER A 48 11.38 9.75 -12.68
N GLU A 49 10.11 10.18 -12.59
CA GLU A 49 9.31 10.62 -13.75
C GLU A 49 9.86 11.87 -14.41
N SER A 50 10.54 12.73 -13.66
CA SER A 50 11.24 13.91 -14.19
C SER A 50 12.60 13.60 -14.83
N ASP A 51 12.98 12.33 -14.93
CA ASP A 51 14.31 11.87 -15.36
C ASP A 51 15.49 12.41 -14.51
N PHE A 52 15.22 13.10 -13.41
CA PHE A 52 16.23 13.72 -12.58
C PHE A 52 17.23 12.71 -12.01
N LEU A 53 16.74 11.58 -11.50
CA LEU A 53 17.61 10.55 -10.93
C LEU A 53 18.54 9.95 -12.00
N LYS A 54 17.98 9.66 -13.18
CA LYS A 54 18.75 9.13 -14.31
C LYS A 54 19.82 10.10 -14.81
N GLN A 55 19.49 11.39 -14.93
CA GLN A 55 20.45 12.43 -15.36
C GLN A 55 21.61 12.60 -14.39
N ASN A 56 21.40 12.29 -13.12
CA ASN A 56 22.42 12.40 -12.06
C ASN A 56 23.05 11.05 -11.67
N ASN A 57 22.75 9.95 -12.40
CA ASN A 57 23.22 8.60 -12.14
C ASN A 57 22.90 8.10 -10.72
N ILE A 58 21.68 8.34 -10.25
CA ILE A 58 21.23 7.96 -8.92
C ILE A 58 20.32 6.75 -9.04
N GLU A 59 20.63 5.69 -8.31
CA GLU A 59 19.85 4.46 -8.28
C GLU A 59 18.74 4.52 -7.22
N LEU A 60 17.56 3.96 -7.53
CA LEU A 60 16.56 3.63 -6.51
C LEU A 60 16.83 2.23 -5.98
N ILE A 61 17.19 2.12 -4.70
CA ILE A 61 17.40 0.85 -4.01
C ILE A 61 16.21 0.53 -3.10
N GLY A 62 16.06 -0.74 -2.73
CA GLY A 62 14.90 -1.23 -1.98
C GLY A 62 13.69 -1.51 -2.88
N ALA A 63 13.29 -0.59 -3.73
CA ALA A 63 12.29 -0.79 -4.78
C ALA A 63 12.54 0.19 -5.94
N ASP A 64 12.50 -0.32 -7.17
CA ASP A 64 12.53 0.50 -8.38
C ASP A 64 11.16 1.12 -8.67
N LEU A 65 11.11 2.08 -9.60
CA LEU A 65 9.87 2.77 -9.98
C LEU A 65 8.77 1.78 -10.43
N ARG A 66 9.14 0.72 -11.14
CA ARG A 66 8.19 -0.29 -11.61
C ARG A 66 7.61 -1.12 -10.46
N ALA A 67 8.44 -1.47 -9.48
CA ALA A 67 8.01 -2.18 -8.29
C ALA A 67 7.09 -1.30 -7.42
N ILE A 68 7.45 -0.03 -7.23
CA ILE A 68 6.62 0.93 -6.50
C ILE A 68 5.24 1.07 -7.16
N ASN A 69 5.19 1.36 -8.45
CA ASN A 69 3.93 1.51 -9.18
C ASN A 69 3.07 0.23 -9.13
N LYS A 70 3.70 -0.95 -9.24
CA LYS A 70 2.99 -2.22 -9.16
C LYS A 70 2.41 -2.48 -7.76
N ALA A 71 3.12 -2.10 -6.71
CA ALA A 71 2.66 -2.28 -5.33
C ALA A 71 1.56 -1.28 -4.95
N GLU A 72 1.69 -0.04 -5.41
CA GLU A 72 0.77 1.05 -5.06
C GLU A 72 -0.53 1.05 -5.88
N ASP A 73 -0.45 0.65 -7.15
CA ASP A 73 -1.64 0.53 -8.01
C ASP A 73 -2.38 -0.78 -7.74
N ARG A 74 -3.57 -0.68 -7.15
CA ARG A 74 -4.39 -1.84 -6.75
C ARG A 74 -4.72 -2.78 -7.90
N LYS A 75 -4.93 -2.24 -9.11
CA LYS A 75 -5.21 -3.04 -10.29
C LYS A 75 -3.98 -3.80 -10.74
N LEU A 76 -2.83 -3.12 -10.84
CA LEU A 76 -1.56 -3.75 -11.21
C LEU A 76 -1.13 -4.79 -10.17
N PHE A 77 -1.34 -4.50 -8.89
CA PHE A 77 -1.09 -5.44 -7.80
C PHE A 77 -1.95 -6.69 -7.95
N LYS A 78 -3.27 -6.52 -8.08
CA LYS A 78 -4.22 -7.63 -8.25
C LYS A 78 -3.84 -8.50 -9.46
N GLU A 79 -3.63 -7.90 -10.63
CA GLU A 79 -3.22 -8.61 -11.83
C GLU A 79 -1.89 -9.37 -11.65
N SER A 80 -0.98 -8.81 -10.85
CA SER A 80 0.31 -9.46 -10.54
C SER A 80 0.14 -10.67 -9.63
N MET A 81 -0.74 -10.58 -8.63
CA MET A 81 -1.04 -11.69 -7.73
C MET A 81 -1.78 -12.82 -8.45
N GLU A 82 -2.75 -12.47 -9.29
CA GLU A 82 -3.48 -13.45 -10.10
C GLU A 82 -2.54 -14.25 -11.04
N LYS A 83 -1.54 -13.58 -11.64
CA LYS A 83 -0.53 -14.24 -12.50
C LYS A 83 0.31 -15.30 -11.77
N ILE A 84 0.51 -15.15 -10.49
CA ILE A 84 1.26 -16.10 -9.65
C ILE A 84 0.34 -17.00 -8.81
N ASN A 85 -0.97 -16.99 -9.10
CA ASN A 85 -1.99 -17.76 -8.40
C ASN A 85 -2.07 -17.48 -6.88
N VAL A 86 -1.77 -16.26 -6.48
CA VAL A 86 -1.97 -15.78 -5.10
C VAL A 86 -3.35 -15.13 -5.00
N ASN A 87 -4.13 -15.57 -4.03
CA ASN A 87 -5.47 -15.03 -3.79
C ASN A 87 -5.37 -13.59 -3.28
N VAL A 88 -6.21 -12.74 -3.82
CA VAL A 88 -6.45 -11.38 -3.34
C VAL A 88 -7.87 -11.22 -2.86
N CYS A 89 -8.11 -10.22 -2.04
CA CYS A 89 -9.46 -9.94 -1.56
C CYS A 89 -10.39 -9.66 -2.75
N PRO A 90 -11.55 -10.35 -2.84
CA PRO A 90 -12.53 -10.06 -3.87
C PRO A 90 -12.93 -8.60 -3.85
N SER A 91 -12.79 -7.92 -4.99
CA SER A 91 -12.99 -6.48 -5.11
C SER A 91 -13.45 -6.09 -6.51
N GLY A 92 -14.03 -4.91 -6.63
CA GLY A 92 -14.39 -4.31 -7.90
C GLY A 92 -14.53 -2.79 -7.79
N ILE A 93 -14.36 -2.10 -8.92
CA ILE A 93 -14.54 -0.66 -9.04
C ILE A 93 -15.92 -0.41 -9.63
N ALA A 94 -16.58 0.64 -9.16
CA ALA A 94 -17.85 1.10 -9.67
C ALA A 94 -17.86 2.63 -9.82
N SER A 95 -18.46 3.11 -10.90
CA SER A 95 -18.63 4.54 -11.21
C SER A 95 -20.09 5.00 -11.06
N ASN A 96 -20.97 4.09 -10.74
CA ASN A 96 -22.39 4.34 -10.47
C ASN A 96 -22.96 3.22 -9.60
N LEU A 97 -24.20 3.44 -9.11
CA LEU A 97 -24.84 2.50 -8.18
C LEU A 97 -25.15 1.14 -8.81
N ASP A 98 -25.50 1.11 -10.09
CA ASP A 98 -25.83 -0.15 -10.78
C ASP A 98 -24.59 -1.05 -10.89
N GLU A 99 -23.45 -0.48 -11.28
CA GLU A 99 -22.16 -1.18 -11.26
C GLU A 99 -21.79 -1.65 -9.86
N ALA A 100 -22.01 -0.81 -8.85
CA ALA A 100 -21.76 -1.15 -7.45
C ALA A 100 -22.59 -2.37 -7.00
N MET A 101 -23.86 -2.42 -7.37
CA MET A 101 -24.75 -3.54 -7.10
C MET A 101 -24.28 -4.83 -7.80
N GLU A 102 -23.74 -4.73 -9.02
CA GLU A 102 -23.18 -5.88 -9.72
C GLU A 102 -21.90 -6.40 -9.05
N VAL A 103 -21.02 -5.50 -8.60
CA VAL A 103 -19.84 -5.86 -7.83
C VAL A 103 -20.21 -6.56 -6.52
N SER A 104 -21.17 -5.99 -5.78
CA SER A 104 -21.68 -6.59 -4.54
C SER A 104 -22.23 -8.02 -4.77
N LYS A 105 -22.99 -8.25 -5.82
CA LYS A 105 -23.49 -9.59 -6.18
C LYS A 105 -22.37 -10.57 -6.50
N LYS A 106 -21.31 -10.13 -7.18
CA LYS A 106 -20.13 -10.98 -7.49
C LYS A 106 -19.35 -11.36 -6.23
N ILE A 107 -19.20 -10.44 -5.29
CA ILE A 107 -18.54 -10.70 -3.99
C ILE A 107 -19.42 -11.61 -3.12
N SER A 108 -20.74 -11.47 -3.23
CA SER A 108 -21.80 -12.32 -2.63
C SER A 108 -21.74 -12.49 -1.10
N SER A 109 -21.11 -11.61 -0.37
CA SER A 109 -21.03 -11.67 1.10
C SER A 109 -20.85 -10.29 1.72
N TYR A 110 -21.53 -10.03 2.83
CA TYR A 110 -21.28 -8.90 3.72
C TYR A 110 -20.39 -9.35 4.90
N PRO A 111 -19.68 -8.43 5.57
CA PRO A 111 -19.60 -7.00 5.30
C PRO A 111 -18.76 -6.67 4.05
N LEU A 112 -19.06 -5.49 3.44
CA LEU A 112 -18.32 -4.92 2.33
C LEU A 112 -17.67 -3.61 2.76
N ILE A 113 -16.45 -3.35 2.29
CA ILE A 113 -15.75 -2.08 2.46
C ILE A 113 -15.96 -1.25 1.22
N ILE A 114 -16.35 0.00 1.39
CA ILE A 114 -16.49 0.99 0.33
C ILE A 114 -15.42 2.05 0.53
N ARG A 115 -14.63 2.34 -0.50
CA ARG A 115 -13.55 3.33 -0.47
C ARG A 115 -13.65 4.23 -1.69
N PRO A 116 -13.98 5.51 -1.52
CA PRO A 116 -13.94 6.49 -2.59
C PRO A 116 -12.51 6.62 -3.14
N ALA A 117 -12.39 6.78 -4.46
CA ALA A 117 -11.10 7.02 -5.07
C ALA A 117 -10.63 8.45 -4.79
N PHE A 118 -9.33 8.62 -4.55
CA PHE A 118 -8.66 9.91 -4.33
C PHE A 118 -9.17 10.75 -3.15
N THR A 119 -9.79 10.14 -2.13
CA THR A 119 -10.14 10.81 -0.88
C THR A 119 -9.08 10.58 0.19
N LEU A 120 -8.89 11.57 1.07
CA LEU A 120 -7.99 11.48 2.21
C LEU A 120 -8.78 11.21 3.49
N GLY A 121 -8.19 10.45 4.42
CA GLY A 121 -8.74 10.28 5.76
C GLY A 121 -10.05 9.48 5.87
N GLY A 122 -10.38 8.69 4.84
CA GLY A 122 -11.55 7.81 4.88
C GLY A 122 -12.90 8.51 4.67
N VAL A 123 -12.89 9.78 4.22
CA VAL A 123 -14.10 10.54 3.93
C VAL A 123 -14.93 9.84 2.86
N GLY A 124 -16.24 9.69 3.10
CA GLY A 124 -17.19 9.03 2.18
C GLY A 124 -17.04 7.50 2.10
N GLY A 125 -16.07 6.91 2.81
CA GLY A 125 -15.86 5.47 2.89
C GLY A 125 -16.46 4.87 4.15
N GLY A 126 -16.59 3.53 4.17
CA GLY A 126 -17.11 2.83 5.33
C GLY A 126 -17.27 1.34 5.11
N ILE A 127 -17.86 0.69 6.09
CA ILE A 127 -18.14 -0.73 6.09
C ILE A 127 -19.64 -0.92 6.13
N ALA A 128 -20.17 -1.60 5.12
CA ALA A 128 -21.57 -1.96 5.02
C ALA A 128 -21.80 -3.40 5.51
N PHE A 129 -22.67 -3.58 6.46
CA PHE A 129 -23.05 -4.90 7.00
C PHE A 129 -24.29 -5.47 6.32
N ASN A 130 -25.02 -4.65 5.59
CA ASN A 130 -26.25 -5.02 4.88
C ASN A 130 -26.42 -4.17 3.61
N LEU A 131 -27.46 -4.48 2.83
CA LEU A 131 -27.74 -3.82 1.56
C LEU A 131 -28.09 -2.33 1.72
N GLU A 132 -28.81 -1.96 2.79
CA GLU A 132 -29.24 -0.58 3.00
C GLU A 132 -28.03 0.31 3.25
N GLU A 133 -27.17 -0.09 4.19
CA GLU A 133 -25.89 0.59 4.46
C GLU A 133 -24.98 0.65 3.22
N PHE A 134 -24.95 -0.43 2.45
CA PHE A 134 -24.18 -0.50 1.21
C PHE A 134 -24.61 0.58 0.20
N VAL A 135 -25.92 0.71 -0.02
CA VAL A 135 -26.46 1.69 -0.97
C VAL A 135 -26.17 3.13 -0.51
N GLU A 136 -26.32 3.41 0.78
CA GLU A 136 -26.02 4.72 1.35
C GLU A 136 -24.55 5.08 1.22
N LEU A 137 -23.65 4.18 1.60
CA LEU A 137 -22.20 4.38 1.50
C LEU A 137 -21.73 4.50 0.04
N CYS A 138 -22.31 3.74 -0.89
CA CYS A 138 -21.97 3.88 -2.31
C CYS A 138 -22.36 5.24 -2.86
N LYS A 139 -23.55 5.77 -2.53
CA LYS A 139 -23.98 7.11 -2.95
C LYS A 139 -23.05 8.18 -2.39
N SER A 140 -22.83 8.19 -1.09
CA SER A 140 -21.91 9.13 -0.43
C SER A 140 -20.50 9.03 -1.01
N GLY A 141 -19.98 7.83 -1.19
CA GLY A 141 -18.65 7.60 -1.73
C GLY A 141 -18.46 8.07 -3.17
N LEU A 142 -19.48 7.90 -4.02
CA LEU A 142 -19.47 8.40 -5.40
C LEU A 142 -19.51 9.93 -5.45
N GLU A 143 -20.29 10.58 -4.56
CA GLU A 143 -20.37 12.04 -4.46
C GLU A 143 -19.07 12.65 -3.96
N GLU A 144 -18.42 12.05 -2.97
CA GLU A 144 -17.17 12.52 -2.38
C GLU A 144 -15.93 12.24 -3.24
N SER A 145 -16.01 11.28 -4.16
CA SER A 145 -14.88 10.91 -5.03
C SER A 145 -14.70 11.91 -6.17
N PRO A 146 -13.55 12.58 -6.30
CA PRO A 146 -13.27 13.51 -7.40
C PRO A 146 -13.37 12.85 -8.79
N SER A 147 -13.22 11.56 -8.88
CA SER A 147 -13.33 10.78 -10.13
C SER A 147 -14.67 10.07 -10.27
N ASN A 148 -15.64 10.30 -9.37
CA ASN A 148 -16.89 9.54 -9.29
C ASN A 148 -16.67 8.02 -9.31
N GLN A 149 -15.66 7.52 -8.62
CA GLN A 149 -15.33 6.11 -8.54
C GLN A 149 -15.20 5.65 -7.08
N ILE A 150 -15.71 4.47 -6.82
CA ILE A 150 -15.55 3.77 -5.54
C ILE A 150 -14.95 2.39 -5.78
N LEU A 151 -14.10 1.97 -4.86
CA LEU A 151 -13.65 0.59 -4.73
C LEU A 151 -14.55 -0.12 -3.71
N ILE A 152 -15.02 -1.29 -4.06
CA ILE A 152 -15.81 -2.16 -3.19
C ILE A 152 -15.02 -3.43 -2.97
N GLU A 153 -14.80 -3.79 -1.70
CA GLU A 153 -14.00 -4.95 -1.31
C GLU A 153 -14.75 -5.80 -0.29
N LYS A 154 -14.52 -7.10 -0.32
CA LYS A 154 -14.95 -7.98 0.77
C LYS A 154 -14.23 -7.56 2.06
N SER A 155 -14.96 -7.38 3.13
CA SER A 155 -14.35 -7.11 4.43
C SER A 155 -13.72 -8.37 5.01
N LEU A 156 -12.51 -8.22 5.53
CA LEU A 156 -11.78 -9.26 6.27
C LEU A 156 -11.72 -8.94 7.77
N ILE A 157 -12.63 -8.11 8.27
CA ILE A 157 -12.71 -7.81 9.71
C ILE A 157 -12.76 -9.10 10.51
N GLY A 158 -11.95 -9.14 11.57
CA GLY A 158 -11.85 -10.28 12.47
C GLY A 158 -10.90 -11.40 11.99
N TRP A 159 -10.34 -11.29 10.80
CA TRP A 159 -9.29 -12.19 10.36
C TRP A 159 -7.98 -11.91 11.11
N LYS A 160 -7.12 -12.91 11.20
CA LYS A 160 -5.74 -12.73 11.65
C LYS A 160 -4.92 -12.07 10.55
N GLU A 161 -3.98 -11.22 10.95
CA GLU A 161 -3.07 -10.52 10.06
C GLU A 161 -1.63 -10.92 10.34
N PHE A 162 -0.94 -11.34 9.29
CA PHE A 162 0.47 -11.72 9.32
C PHE A 162 1.21 -11.00 8.22
N GLU A 163 2.45 -10.63 8.50
CA GLU A 163 3.33 -9.96 7.56
C GLU A 163 4.67 -10.69 7.50
N LEU A 164 5.35 -10.59 6.38
CA LEU A 164 6.71 -11.09 6.20
C LEU A 164 7.60 -9.95 5.73
N GLU A 165 8.69 -9.72 6.45
CA GLU A 165 9.76 -8.85 5.97
C GLU A 165 10.66 -9.64 5.03
N VAL A 166 10.72 -9.20 3.78
CA VAL A 166 11.43 -9.89 2.71
C VAL A 166 12.46 -8.97 2.08
N MET A 167 13.67 -9.48 1.94
CA MET A 167 14.75 -8.82 1.19
C MET A 167 15.12 -9.64 -0.03
N ARG A 168 15.36 -8.97 -1.15
CA ARG A 168 15.84 -9.58 -2.39
C ARG A 168 17.00 -8.75 -2.93
N ASP A 169 18.11 -9.42 -3.27
CA ASP A 169 19.27 -8.78 -3.86
C ASP A 169 19.22 -8.77 -5.41
N THR A 170 20.20 -8.12 -6.03
CA THR A 170 20.31 -8.04 -7.50
C THR A 170 20.72 -9.37 -8.14
N ALA A 171 21.19 -10.34 -7.37
CA ALA A 171 21.52 -11.71 -7.81
C ALA A 171 20.34 -12.68 -7.66
N ASP A 172 19.16 -12.15 -7.28
CA ASP A 172 17.91 -12.91 -7.11
C ASP A 172 17.90 -13.83 -5.86
N ASN A 173 18.76 -13.57 -4.89
CA ASN A 173 18.66 -14.22 -3.60
C ASN A 173 17.53 -13.56 -2.78
N VAL A 174 16.66 -14.40 -2.22
CA VAL A 174 15.52 -13.96 -1.41
C VAL A 174 15.69 -14.47 0.02
N VAL A 175 15.55 -13.55 0.98
CA VAL A 175 15.61 -13.86 2.41
C VAL A 175 14.34 -13.34 3.08
N ILE A 176 13.68 -14.19 3.85
CA ILE A 176 12.65 -13.77 4.81
C ILE A 176 13.38 -13.38 6.09
N VAL A 177 13.41 -12.11 6.40
CA VAL A 177 14.12 -11.56 7.56
C VAL A 177 13.40 -11.94 8.84
N CYS A 178 12.09 -11.74 8.89
CA CYS A 178 11.23 -12.18 9.99
C CYS A 178 9.77 -12.31 9.55
N SER A 179 9.01 -13.04 10.34
CA SER A 179 7.54 -13.03 10.30
C SER A 179 7.00 -12.15 11.42
N ILE A 180 5.89 -11.51 11.14
CA ILE A 180 5.23 -10.56 12.04
C ILE A 180 3.78 -10.98 12.21
N GLU A 181 3.25 -10.90 13.41
CA GLU A 181 1.85 -11.12 13.72
C GLU A 181 1.26 -9.88 14.38
N ASN A 182 0.16 -9.37 13.84
CA ASN A 182 -0.67 -8.39 14.50
C ASN A 182 -1.66 -9.13 15.43
N LEU A 183 -1.56 -8.89 16.74
CA LEU A 183 -2.41 -9.58 17.73
C LEU A 183 -3.86 -9.10 17.67
N ASP A 184 -4.05 -7.84 17.29
CA ASP A 184 -5.38 -7.31 17.02
C ASP A 184 -5.90 -7.84 15.69
N PRO A 185 -7.21 -8.13 15.58
CA PRO A 185 -7.77 -8.64 14.34
C PRO A 185 -7.75 -7.59 13.24
N MET A 186 -7.75 -8.05 11.98
CA MET A 186 -7.83 -7.18 10.82
C MET A 186 -9.01 -6.19 10.93
N GLY A 187 -8.74 -4.93 10.61
CA GLY A 187 -9.63 -3.78 10.78
C GLY A 187 -9.08 -2.77 11.78
N VAL A 188 -8.15 -3.16 12.66
CA VAL A 188 -7.32 -2.24 13.44
C VAL A 188 -6.13 -1.84 12.56
N HIS A 189 -5.80 -0.54 12.54
CA HIS A 189 -4.65 -0.07 11.76
C HIS A 189 -3.34 -0.67 12.31
N THR A 190 -2.46 -1.16 11.46
CA THR A 190 -1.19 -1.81 11.83
C THR A 190 -0.36 -0.97 12.81
N GLY A 191 -0.33 0.36 12.64
CA GLY A 191 0.35 1.28 13.54
C GLY A 191 -0.25 1.39 14.95
N ASP A 192 -1.49 0.94 15.14
CA ASP A 192 -2.23 0.97 16.40
C ASP A 192 -2.38 -0.45 17.01
N SER A 193 -1.92 -1.48 16.30
CA SER A 193 -1.98 -2.87 16.72
C SER A 193 -0.76 -3.28 17.55
N ILE A 194 -0.96 -4.23 18.46
CA ILE A 194 0.16 -4.91 19.14
C ILE A 194 0.80 -5.88 18.15
N THR A 195 2.05 -5.62 17.82
CA THR A 195 2.80 -6.37 16.82
C THR A 195 3.89 -7.20 17.49
N VAL A 196 4.01 -8.47 17.14
CA VAL A 196 5.05 -9.39 17.63
C VAL A 196 5.82 -10.02 16.47
N ALA A 197 7.12 -10.11 16.61
CA ALA A 197 8.02 -10.81 15.72
C ALA A 197 8.94 -11.76 16.51
N PRO A 198 9.10 -13.00 16.10
CA PRO A 198 8.40 -13.68 15.00
C PRO A 198 6.93 -13.97 15.32
N ALA A 199 6.12 -14.26 14.29
CA ALA A 199 4.73 -14.69 14.47
C ALA A 199 4.62 -15.90 15.41
N GLN A 200 3.67 -15.85 16.35
CA GLN A 200 3.57 -16.84 17.43
C GLN A 200 2.53 -17.92 17.18
N THR A 201 1.53 -17.65 16.33
CA THR A 201 0.37 -18.52 16.16
C THR A 201 0.31 -19.21 14.80
N LEU A 202 1.30 -19.03 13.92
CA LEU A 202 1.45 -19.80 12.69
C LEU A 202 2.07 -21.15 12.98
N THR A 203 1.50 -22.20 12.42
CA THR A 203 2.15 -23.51 12.37
C THR A 203 3.21 -23.52 11.26
N ASP A 204 4.21 -24.41 11.36
CA ASP A 204 5.25 -24.58 10.34
C ASP A 204 4.66 -24.79 8.94
N LYS A 205 3.55 -25.51 8.85
CA LYS A 205 2.85 -25.77 7.59
C LYS A 205 2.20 -24.52 7.00
N GLU A 206 1.66 -23.64 7.83
CA GLU A 206 1.08 -22.37 7.39
C GLU A 206 2.17 -21.37 7.00
N TYR A 207 3.26 -21.35 7.75
CA TYR A 207 4.41 -20.49 7.46
C TYR A 207 5.11 -20.84 6.12
N GLN A 208 5.07 -22.10 5.69
CA GLN A 208 5.70 -22.58 4.44
C GLN A 208 4.77 -22.50 3.22
N ARG A 209 3.56 -22.01 3.35
CA ARG A 209 2.61 -21.85 2.24
C ARG A 209 2.76 -20.53 1.53
#